data_d898b164b6c0c7ee3c45547ac8444a9f
#
_entry.id   d898b164b6c0c7ee3c45547ac8444a9f
#
_cell.length_a   1.000
_cell.length_b   1.000
_cell.length_c   1.000
_cell.angle_alpha   90.00
_cell.angle_beta   90.00
_cell.angle_gamma   90.00
#
_symmetry.space_group_name_H-M   'P 1'
#
loop_
_entity.id
_entity.type
_entity.pdbx_description
1 polymer ?
#
loop_
_entity_poly.entity_id
_entity_poly.type
_entity_poly.pdbx_seq_one_letter_code
_entity_poly.pdbx_strand_id
1 'polypeptide(L)'
;MECDITFEKPVLKDMEEIARLLSSPAFYDENTHQLNFAAFNLRRFTNGEVESYVSLSRLSFIDQKHLNKKGKYVFKKTESHYVGYALFTPRYLANLHDRLRIYPVKAGLNDYCGMFYPAPLAR
;
A
#
# COMPACT_ATOMS: atom_id res chain seq x y z
N MET A 1 14.35 -7.90 15.42
CA MET A 1 13.65 -7.49 14.19
C MET A 1 13.50 -5.97 14.21
N GLU A 2 14.00 -5.32 13.20
CA GLU A 2 13.79 -3.88 13.10
C GLU A 2 12.34 -3.57 12.76
N CYS A 3 11.80 -2.56 13.42
CA CYS A 3 10.47 -2.08 13.15
C CYS A 3 10.55 -0.91 12.16
N ASP A 4 9.88 -1.02 11.01
CA ASP A 4 9.85 0.04 10.02
C ASP A 4 8.87 1.16 10.36
N ILE A 5 8.07 0.98 11.41
CA ILE A 5 7.15 2.00 11.87
C ILE A 5 7.94 3.14 12.51
N THR A 6 7.58 4.37 12.19
CA THR A 6 8.18 5.56 12.78
C THR A 6 7.12 6.51 13.31
N PHE A 7 7.38 7.09 14.48
CA PHE A 7 6.53 8.10 15.09
C PHE A 7 7.00 9.53 14.78
N GLU A 8 8.11 9.68 14.04
CA GLU A 8 8.59 10.99 13.61
C GLU A 8 7.76 11.57 12.46
N LYS A 9 7.12 10.69 11.68
CA LYS A 9 6.21 11.12 10.61
C LYS A 9 4.82 11.41 11.18
N PRO A 10 4.05 12.30 10.53
CA PRO A 10 2.70 12.62 11.01
C PRO A 10 1.82 11.37 11.15
N VAL A 11 1.07 11.31 12.24
CA VAL A 11 0.15 10.20 12.52
C VAL A 11 -0.98 10.21 11.49
N LEU A 12 -1.43 9.02 11.06
CA LEU A 12 -2.55 8.88 10.15
C LEU A 12 -3.87 9.21 10.85
N LYS A 13 -4.73 9.92 10.14
CA LYS A 13 -6.09 10.25 10.60
C LYS A 13 -7.08 9.23 10.03
N ASP A 14 -8.18 8.99 10.76
CA ASP A 14 -9.18 7.99 10.39
C ASP A 14 -9.76 8.17 9.00
N MET A 15 -9.96 9.41 8.56
CA MET A 15 -10.59 9.73 7.28
C MET A 15 -9.62 10.25 6.25
N GLU A 16 -8.34 10.10 6.47
CA GLU A 16 -7.30 10.48 5.51
C GLU A 16 -7.38 9.56 4.27
N GLU A 17 -7.20 10.15 3.08
CA GLU A 17 -7.21 9.35 1.85
C GLU A 17 -5.86 8.68 1.63
N ILE A 18 -5.91 7.38 1.43
CA ILE A 18 -4.74 6.53 1.22
C ILE A 18 -4.87 5.84 -0.13
N ALA A 19 -3.78 5.77 -0.87
CA ALA A 19 -3.75 5.15 -2.19
C ALA A 19 -2.87 3.90 -2.23
N ARG A 20 -3.37 2.87 -2.90
CA ARG A 20 -2.57 1.71 -3.30
C ARG A 20 -2.37 1.80 -4.81
N LEU A 21 -1.13 1.88 -5.26
CA LEU A 21 -0.79 1.91 -6.68
C LEU A 21 -1.12 0.57 -7.33
N LEU A 22 -1.73 0.61 -8.50
CA LEU A 22 -2.20 -0.58 -9.20
C LEU A 22 -1.51 -0.76 -10.54
N SER A 23 -1.22 -2.00 -10.88
CA SER A 23 -0.72 -2.39 -12.19
C SER A 23 -1.65 -3.41 -12.84
N SER A 24 -1.71 -3.40 -14.15
CA SER A 24 -2.44 -4.40 -14.94
C SER A 24 -1.45 -5.33 -15.61
N PRO A 25 -1.67 -6.63 -15.67
CA PRO A 25 -2.87 -7.35 -15.19
C PRO A 25 -2.77 -7.86 -13.75
N ALA A 26 -1.64 -7.65 -13.06
CA ALA A 26 -1.38 -8.29 -11.77
C ALA A 26 -2.38 -7.87 -10.68
N PHE A 27 -2.67 -6.56 -10.58
CA PHE A 27 -3.51 -6.01 -9.51
C PHE A 27 -4.86 -5.53 -10.00
N TYR A 28 -5.01 -5.32 -11.29
CA TYR A 28 -6.23 -4.80 -11.87
C TYR A 28 -6.46 -5.40 -13.25
N ASP A 29 -7.68 -5.83 -13.54
CA ASP A 29 -8.05 -6.35 -14.86
C ASP A 29 -8.75 -5.22 -15.65
N GLU A 30 -8.06 -4.72 -16.67
CA GLU A 30 -8.58 -3.64 -17.52
C GLU A 30 -9.79 -4.06 -18.35
N ASN A 31 -9.94 -5.35 -18.64
CA ASN A 31 -11.07 -5.85 -19.45
C ASN A 31 -12.34 -5.95 -18.63
N THR A 32 -12.25 -6.37 -17.37
CA THR A 32 -13.41 -6.53 -16.50
C THR A 32 -13.59 -5.37 -15.53
N HIS A 33 -12.61 -4.47 -15.45
CA HIS A 33 -12.57 -3.37 -14.49
C HIS A 33 -12.63 -3.86 -13.04
N GLN A 34 -11.99 -5.00 -12.77
CA GLN A 34 -12.00 -5.60 -11.44
C GLN A 34 -10.63 -5.54 -10.77
N LEU A 35 -10.64 -5.19 -9.50
CA LEU A 35 -9.47 -5.19 -8.65
C LEU A 35 -9.15 -6.62 -8.23
N ASN A 36 -7.88 -7.00 -8.34
CA ASN A 36 -7.40 -8.28 -7.84
C ASN A 36 -6.92 -8.11 -6.40
N PHE A 37 -7.37 -8.97 -5.52
CA PHE A 37 -6.95 -8.93 -4.10
C PHE A 37 -5.45 -9.08 -3.90
N ALA A 38 -4.72 -9.62 -4.88
CA ALA A 38 -3.27 -9.67 -4.84
C ALA A 38 -2.63 -8.29 -4.62
N ALA A 39 -3.34 -7.20 -4.99
CA ALA A 39 -2.87 -5.84 -4.75
C ALA A 39 -2.63 -5.54 -3.27
N PHE A 40 -3.33 -6.22 -2.38
CA PHE A 40 -3.28 -6.00 -0.94
C PHE A 40 -2.64 -7.15 -0.17
N ASN A 41 -2.07 -8.13 -0.88
CA ASN A 41 -1.35 -9.22 -0.23
C ASN A 41 0.13 -8.86 -0.07
N LEU A 42 0.74 -9.38 0.98
CA LEU A 42 2.18 -9.30 1.16
C LEU A 42 2.87 -10.13 0.09
N ARG A 43 3.86 -9.55 -0.57
CA ARG A 43 4.62 -10.26 -1.60
C ARG A 43 5.68 -11.14 -0.97
N ARG A 44 5.95 -12.27 -1.64
CA ARG A 44 7.11 -13.10 -1.32
C ARG A 44 8.22 -12.77 -2.31
N PHE A 45 9.39 -12.45 -1.79
CA PHE A 45 10.56 -12.19 -2.61
C PHE A 45 11.20 -13.50 -3.08
N THR A 46 12.08 -13.40 -4.09
CA THR A 46 12.77 -14.56 -4.65
C THR A 46 13.62 -15.31 -3.64
N ASN A 47 14.13 -14.61 -2.62
CA ASN A 47 14.90 -15.22 -1.53
C ASN A 47 14.05 -15.93 -0.47
N GLY A 48 12.72 -15.95 -0.65
CA GLY A 48 11.78 -16.58 0.28
C GLY A 48 11.26 -15.67 1.37
N GLU A 49 11.79 -14.48 1.53
CA GLU A 49 11.30 -13.50 2.50
C GLU A 49 9.96 -12.93 2.04
N VAL A 50 9.15 -12.50 3.01
CA VAL A 50 7.84 -11.89 2.78
C VAL A 50 7.90 -10.42 3.16
N GLU A 51 7.19 -9.57 2.40
CA GLU A 51 7.07 -8.15 2.75
C GLU A 51 6.57 -7.98 4.18
N SER A 52 7.08 -6.94 4.86
CA SER A 52 6.61 -6.62 6.22
C SER A 52 5.26 -5.91 6.21
N TYR A 53 4.95 -5.20 5.12
CA TYR A 53 3.71 -4.44 4.98
C TYR A 53 3.41 -4.19 3.50
N VAL A 54 2.15 -3.87 3.21
CA VAL A 54 1.73 -3.43 1.87
C VAL A 54 2.00 -1.93 1.75
N SER A 55 2.77 -1.54 0.74
CA SER A 55 3.16 -0.13 0.54
C SER A 55 1.99 0.70 0.05
N LEU A 56 1.76 1.82 0.72
CA LEU A 56 0.67 2.76 0.44
C LEU A 56 1.19 4.19 0.40
N SER A 57 0.38 5.10 -0.17
CA SER A 57 0.72 6.53 -0.26
C SER A 57 -0.40 7.38 0.33
N ARG A 58 -0.02 8.42 1.08
CA ARG A 58 -0.93 9.34 1.78
C ARG A 58 -1.18 10.56 0.89
N LEU A 59 -2.42 10.75 0.46
CA LEU A 59 -2.75 11.88 -0.42
C LEU A 59 -2.64 13.24 0.26
N SER A 60 -2.57 13.28 1.58
CA SER A 60 -2.28 14.53 2.31
C SER A 60 -0.88 15.07 2.03
N PHE A 61 0.04 14.22 1.56
CA PHE A 61 1.45 14.57 1.36
C PHE A 61 1.96 14.38 -0.06
N ILE A 62 1.10 13.95 -0.98
CA ILE A 62 1.46 13.79 -2.39
C ILE A 62 0.23 14.11 -3.24
N ASP A 63 0.40 14.92 -4.28
CA ASP A 63 -0.70 15.23 -5.20
C ASP A 63 -0.85 14.13 -6.25
N GLN A 64 -1.97 14.16 -6.98
CA GLN A 64 -2.31 13.17 -7.97
C GLN A 64 -1.26 13.06 -9.08
N LYS A 65 -0.71 14.19 -9.54
CA LYS A 65 0.31 14.21 -10.58
C LYS A 65 1.57 13.47 -10.16
N HIS A 66 2.05 13.74 -8.95
CA HIS A 66 3.24 13.10 -8.41
C HIS A 66 2.98 11.64 -8.05
N LEU A 67 1.78 11.32 -7.60
CA LEU A 67 1.38 9.94 -7.31
C LEU A 67 1.40 9.09 -8.60
N ASN A 68 0.86 9.63 -9.70
CA ASN A 68 0.89 8.93 -10.98
C ASN A 68 2.31 8.73 -11.50
N LYS A 69 3.17 9.72 -11.30
CA LYS A 69 4.59 9.62 -11.65
C LYS A 69 5.28 8.51 -10.87
N LYS A 70 5.01 8.44 -9.58
CA LYS A 70 5.50 7.38 -8.69
C LYS A 70 5.04 6.01 -9.16
N GLY A 71 3.76 5.88 -9.53
CA GLY A 71 3.22 4.61 -10.04
C GLY A 71 3.93 4.14 -11.30
N LYS A 72 4.14 5.02 -12.24
CA LYS A 72 4.87 4.71 -13.48
C LYS A 72 6.30 4.26 -13.18
N TYR A 73 6.96 4.90 -12.24
CA TYR A 73 8.32 4.54 -11.84
C TYR A 73 8.37 3.16 -11.17
N VAL A 74 7.46 2.92 -10.23
CA VAL A 74 7.44 1.65 -9.46
C VAL A 74 7.22 0.45 -10.37
N PHE A 75 6.36 0.57 -11.38
CA PHE A 75 6.02 -0.55 -12.25
C PHE A 75 6.80 -0.61 -13.57
N LYS A 76 7.75 0.30 -13.79
CA LYS A 76 8.40 0.40 -15.09
C LYS A 76 9.25 -0.82 -15.48
N LYS A 77 9.70 -1.62 -14.51
CA LYS A 77 10.52 -2.82 -14.76
C LYS A 77 9.75 -4.12 -14.57
N THR A 78 8.45 -4.06 -14.43
CA THR A 78 7.61 -5.24 -14.27
C THR A 78 6.97 -5.61 -15.61
N GLU A 79 6.41 -6.82 -15.70
CA GLU A 79 5.60 -7.22 -16.86
C GLU A 79 4.24 -6.53 -16.87
N SER A 80 3.90 -5.88 -15.78
CA SER A 80 2.67 -5.11 -15.61
C SER A 80 2.93 -3.64 -15.90
N HIS A 81 1.89 -2.89 -16.22
CA HIS A 81 1.98 -1.44 -16.40
C HIS A 81 1.06 -0.74 -15.43
N TYR A 82 1.44 0.47 -15.03
CA TYR A 82 0.68 1.29 -14.11
C TYR A 82 -0.65 1.74 -14.72
N VAL A 83 -1.75 1.56 -14.01
CA VAL A 83 -3.10 1.93 -14.49
C VAL A 83 -3.82 2.92 -13.59
N GLY A 84 -3.32 3.18 -12.41
CA GLY A 84 -3.97 4.08 -11.46
C GLY A 84 -3.81 3.59 -10.04
N TYR A 85 -4.73 3.98 -9.18
CA TYR A 85 -4.64 3.63 -7.76
C TYR A 85 -6.03 3.42 -7.16
N ALA A 86 -6.08 2.60 -6.12
CA ALA A 86 -7.27 2.42 -5.31
C ALA A 86 -7.22 3.39 -4.12
N LEU A 87 -8.33 4.04 -3.81
CA LEU A 87 -8.45 4.96 -2.68
C LEU A 87 -9.28 4.33 -1.57
N PHE A 88 -8.84 4.54 -0.35
CA PHE A 88 -9.59 4.15 0.84
C PHE A 88 -9.10 4.95 2.04
N THR A 89 -9.77 4.78 3.19
CA THR A 89 -9.41 5.46 4.44
C THR A 89 -9.00 4.41 5.48
N PRO A 90 -8.20 4.81 6.50
CA PRO A 90 -7.91 3.91 7.61
C PRO A 90 -9.18 3.40 8.30
N ARG A 91 -10.20 4.25 8.42
CA ARG A 91 -11.48 3.84 9.01
C ARG A 91 -12.18 2.75 8.20
N TYR A 92 -12.20 2.89 6.88
CA TYR A 92 -12.78 1.88 6.00
C TYR A 92 -12.09 0.52 6.20
N LEU A 93 -10.76 0.54 6.23
CA LEU A 93 -9.98 -0.66 6.43
C LEU A 93 -10.25 -1.31 7.80
N ALA A 94 -10.34 -0.49 8.85
CA ALA A 94 -10.63 -0.98 10.20
C ALA A 94 -12.03 -1.60 10.29
N ASN A 95 -12.99 -1.09 9.51
CA ASN A 95 -14.33 -1.66 9.43
C ASN A 95 -14.38 -2.99 8.70
N LEU A 96 -13.48 -3.19 7.72
CA LEU A 96 -13.37 -4.47 7.01
C LEU A 96 -12.74 -5.54 7.89
N HIS A 97 -11.72 -5.15 8.65
CA HIS A 97 -11.00 -6.07 9.52
C HIS A 97 -10.37 -5.29 10.66
N ASP A 98 -10.84 -5.51 11.86
CA ASP A 98 -10.46 -4.74 13.05
C ASP A 98 -8.97 -4.85 13.43
N ARG A 99 -8.25 -5.82 12.87
CA ARG A 99 -6.83 -6.06 13.16
C ARG A 99 -5.88 -5.49 12.12
N LEU A 100 -6.40 -5.05 10.97
CA LEU A 100 -5.57 -4.38 9.96
C LEU A 100 -5.35 -2.93 10.38
N ARG A 101 -4.12 -2.45 10.25
CA ARG A 101 -3.75 -1.09 10.64
C ARG A 101 -2.80 -0.48 9.63
N ILE A 102 -2.87 0.83 9.49
CA ILE A 102 -1.97 1.61 8.64
C ILE A 102 -1.10 2.48 9.53
N TYR A 103 0.20 2.41 9.32
CA TYR A 103 1.17 3.21 10.07
C TYR A 103 2.14 3.91 9.13
N PRO A 104 2.67 5.10 9.53
CA PRO A 104 3.80 5.68 8.82
C PRO A 104 4.99 4.73 8.89
N VAL A 105 5.81 4.72 7.84
CA VAL A 105 7.00 3.86 7.80
C VAL A 105 8.26 4.71 7.57
N LYS A 106 9.40 4.21 7.97
CA LYS A 106 10.69 4.92 7.87
C LYS A 106 11.09 5.21 6.44
N ALA A 107 10.81 4.29 5.53
CA ALA A 107 11.19 4.43 4.13
C ALA A 107 10.43 5.56 3.45
N GLY A 108 11.10 6.23 2.51
CA GLY A 108 10.45 7.23 1.67
C GLY A 108 10.14 8.54 2.36
N LEU A 109 9.31 9.35 1.71
CA LEU A 109 8.86 10.65 2.18
C LEU A 109 7.64 10.52 3.09
N ASN A 110 7.07 11.65 3.52
CA ASN A 110 5.92 11.66 4.43
C ASN A 110 4.68 10.97 3.86
N ASP A 111 4.55 10.89 2.54
CA ASP A 111 3.43 10.20 1.91
C ASP A 111 3.47 8.69 2.07
N TYR A 112 4.63 8.13 2.41
CA TYR A 112 4.81 6.69 2.48
C TYR A 112 4.27 6.12 3.78
N CYS A 113 3.40 5.14 3.66
CA CYS A 113 2.87 4.40 4.81
C CYS A 113 2.68 2.94 4.42
N GLY A 114 2.35 2.11 5.37
CA GLY A 114 2.17 0.69 5.14
C GLY A 114 0.93 0.14 5.81
N MET A 115 0.26 -0.79 5.16
CA MET A 115 -0.81 -1.58 5.75
C MET A 115 -0.19 -2.84 6.34
N PHE A 116 -0.36 -3.02 7.65
CA PHE A 116 0.20 -4.15 8.38
C PHE A 116 -0.89 -5.16 8.68
N TYR A 117 -0.59 -6.41 8.36
CA TYR A 117 -1.43 -7.53 8.78
C TYR A 117 -1.10 -7.87 10.23
N PRO A 118 -2.09 -8.30 11.00
CA PRO A 118 -1.81 -8.75 12.36
C PRO A 118 -0.81 -9.91 12.31
N ALA A 119 0.12 -9.91 13.26
CA ALA A 119 1.03 -11.03 13.40
C ALA A 119 0.20 -12.31 13.51
N PRO A 120 0.62 -13.41 12.86
CA PRO A 120 -0.08 -14.66 13.05
C PRO A 120 -0.14 -14.96 14.55
N LEU A 121 -1.32 -15.29 15.03
CA LEU A 121 -1.45 -15.74 16.41
C LEU A 121 -0.46 -16.89 16.61
N ALA A 122 0.18 -16.90 17.77
CA ALA A 122 1.13 -17.95 18.11
C ALA A 122 0.48 -19.31 17.83
N ARG A 123 1.08 -20.04 16.96
CA ARG A 123 0.56 -21.31 16.50
C ARG A 123 1.28 -22.43 17.20
#